data_383dd70e5be610fcf7ba819808931a3e
#
_entry.id   383dd70e5be610fcf7ba819808931a3e
#
_cell.length_a   1.000
_cell.length_b   1.000
_cell.length_c   1.000
_cell.angle_alpha   90.00
_cell.angle_beta   90.00
_cell.angle_gamma   90.00
#
_symmetry.space_group_name_H-M   'P 1'
#
loop_
_entity.id
_entity.type
_entity.pdbx_description
1 polymer ?
#
loop_
_entity_poly.entity_id
_entity_poly.type
_entity_poly.pdbx_seq_one_letter_code
_entity_poly.pdbx_strand_id
1 'polypeptide(L)'
;MSRKLVTYFSASGITAKVAESLSDAIGADLFEIVPKVRYTKADLDWRDKTSRSTIEMNDPASRPEMESYRDNIADYDVVFVGFPIWWYVAPTIINTFLESHDLRGKTIVPFATSGGSGMGKTNDALKPSCKEATLLEGKVFKATVTKDELAAWASHY
;
A
#
# COMPACT_ATOMS: atom_id res chain seq x y z
N MET A 1 14.56 15.63 -12.33
CA MET A 1 13.90 15.48 -11.01
C MET A 1 12.98 14.25 -11.04
N SER A 2 13.06 13.45 -9.99
CA SER A 2 12.17 12.29 -9.88
C SER A 2 10.74 12.73 -9.62
N ARG A 3 9.80 12.16 -10.36
CA ARG A 3 8.39 12.32 -10.06
C ARG A 3 7.95 11.19 -9.13
N LYS A 4 7.20 11.55 -8.11
CA LYS A 4 6.78 10.61 -7.07
C LYS A 4 5.26 10.52 -7.01
N LEU A 5 4.77 9.31 -6.81
CA LEU A 5 3.35 9.02 -6.59
C LEU A 5 3.20 8.40 -5.22
N VAL A 6 2.22 8.84 -4.46
CA VAL A 6 1.79 8.17 -3.23
C VAL A 6 0.47 7.46 -3.55
N THR A 7 0.48 6.15 -3.46
CA THR A 7 -0.74 5.36 -3.63
C THR A 7 -1.01 4.55 -2.37
N TYR A 8 -2.27 4.24 -2.10
CA TYR A 8 -2.62 3.58 -0.84
C TYR A 8 -3.96 2.87 -0.92
N PHE A 9 -4.09 1.83 -0.10
CA PHE A 9 -5.36 1.21 0.24
C PHE A 9 -5.62 1.45 1.73
N SER A 10 -6.83 1.90 2.08
CA SER A 10 -7.20 2.15 3.46
C SER A 10 -8.57 1.55 3.77
N ALA A 11 -8.63 0.76 4.83
CA ALA A 11 -9.89 0.14 5.26
C ALA A 11 -10.59 0.95 6.34
N SER A 12 -9.82 1.54 7.27
CA SER A 12 -10.37 2.26 8.44
C SER A 12 -10.12 3.76 8.40
N GLY A 13 -9.42 4.27 7.39
CA GLY A 13 -9.09 5.69 7.27
C GLY A 13 -7.73 6.08 7.85
N ILE A 14 -7.08 5.20 8.61
CA ILE A 14 -5.78 5.50 9.21
C ILE A 14 -4.69 5.60 8.14
N THR A 15 -4.60 4.61 7.26
CA THR A 15 -3.64 4.62 6.16
C THR A 15 -3.88 5.82 5.24
N ALA A 16 -5.15 6.16 4.98
CA ALA A 16 -5.51 7.31 4.16
C ALA A 16 -4.90 8.59 4.72
N LYS A 17 -5.01 8.83 6.03
CA LYS A 17 -4.45 10.02 6.67
C LYS A 17 -2.93 10.08 6.54
N VAL A 18 -2.25 8.96 6.74
CA VAL A 18 -0.79 8.89 6.61
C VAL A 18 -0.38 9.15 5.17
N ALA A 19 -1.08 8.56 4.20
CA ALA A 19 -0.80 8.76 2.78
C ALA A 19 -1.01 10.21 2.35
N GLU A 20 -2.10 10.84 2.79
CA GLU A 20 -2.38 12.25 2.51
C GLU A 20 -1.29 13.15 3.08
N SER A 21 -0.88 12.90 4.32
CA SER A 21 0.18 13.64 4.97
C SER A 21 1.53 13.49 4.26
N LEU A 22 1.84 12.28 3.81
CA LEU A 22 3.07 12.01 3.05
C LEU A 22 3.05 12.73 1.71
N SER A 23 1.96 12.61 0.96
CA SER A 23 1.79 13.27 -0.33
C SER A 23 1.97 14.78 -0.20
N ASP A 24 1.36 15.36 0.81
CA ASP A 24 1.44 16.80 1.09
C ASP A 24 2.86 17.22 1.51
N ALA A 25 3.51 16.40 2.34
CA ALA A 25 4.86 16.68 2.84
C ALA A 25 5.92 16.72 1.74
N ILE A 26 5.77 15.90 0.69
CA ILE A 26 6.78 15.80 -0.37
C ILE A 26 6.31 16.36 -1.72
N GLY A 27 5.09 16.91 -1.77
CA GLY A 27 4.55 17.46 -3.02
C GLY A 27 4.31 16.42 -4.09
N ALA A 28 3.93 15.20 -3.71
CA ALA A 28 3.67 14.10 -4.63
C ALA A 28 2.19 14.01 -4.99
N ASP A 29 1.90 13.42 -6.13
CA ASP A 29 0.52 13.10 -6.50
C ASP A 29 0.00 11.96 -5.62
N LEU A 30 -1.32 11.89 -5.46
CA LEU A 30 -1.97 10.91 -4.58
C LEU A 30 -3.00 10.10 -5.39
N PHE A 31 -2.97 8.79 -5.23
CA PHE A 31 -3.93 7.89 -5.85
C PHE A 31 -4.43 6.85 -4.86
N GLU A 32 -5.73 6.81 -4.64
CA GLU A 32 -6.35 5.80 -3.77
C GLU A 32 -6.61 4.51 -4.53
N ILE A 33 -6.15 3.38 -3.96
CA ILE A 33 -6.49 2.04 -4.45
C ILE A 33 -7.84 1.69 -3.86
N VAL A 34 -8.89 1.79 -4.67
CA VAL A 34 -10.25 1.53 -4.22
C VAL A 34 -10.69 0.16 -4.72
N PRO A 35 -11.09 -0.77 -3.82
CA PRO A 35 -11.61 -2.05 -4.26
C PRO A 35 -12.92 -1.87 -5.02
N LYS A 36 -13.12 -2.65 -6.07
CA LYS A 36 -14.35 -2.61 -6.87
C LYS A 36 -15.58 -2.89 -5.99
N VAL A 37 -15.44 -3.82 -5.05
CA VAL A 37 -16.43 -4.07 -4.01
C VAL A 37 -15.81 -3.63 -2.68
N ARG A 38 -16.35 -2.57 -2.11
CA ARG A 38 -15.79 -1.99 -0.88
C ARG A 38 -15.97 -2.93 0.31
N TYR A 39 -15.02 -2.86 1.24
CA TYR A 39 -15.07 -3.66 2.47
C TYR A 39 -16.09 -3.06 3.43
N THR A 40 -16.98 -3.90 3.94
CA THR A 40 -17.89 -3.53 5.03
C THR A 40 -17.23 -3.79 6.37
N LYS A 41 -17.86 -3.34 7.44
CA LYS A 41 -17.37 -3.63 8.79
C LYS A 41 -17.29 -5.14 9.05
N ALA A 42 -18.29 -5.89 8.59
CA ALA A 42 -18.30 -7.36 8.71
C ALA A 42 -17.17 -7.99 7.89
N ASP A 43 -16.88 -7.46 6.70
CA ASP A 43 -15.78 -7.93 5.85
C ASP A 43 -14.42 -7.80 6.53
N LEU A 44 -14.27 -6.83 7.42
CA LEU A 44 -13.02 -6.52 8.11
C LEU A 44 -12.87 -7.22 9.46
N ASP A 45 -13.84 -8.01 9.88
CA ASP A 45 -13.79 -8.70 11.17
C ASP A 45 -12.76 -9.85 11.11
N TRP A 46 -11.54 -9.57 11.56
CA TRP A 46 -10.43 -10.51 11.54
C TRP A 46 -10.63 -11.70 12.49
N ARG A 47 -11.57 -11.60 13.42
CA ARG A 47 -11.91 -12.69 14.35
C ARG A 47 -12.88 -13.70 13.75
N ASP A 48 -13.57 -13.31 12.68
CA ASP A 48 -14.51 -14.17 11.97
C ASP A 48 -13.76 -14.89 10.84
N LYS A 49 -13.63 -16.21 10.95
CA LYS A 49 -12.91 -17.04 9.99
C LYS A 49 -13.56 -17.04 8.60
N THR A 50 -14.82 -16.63 8.52
CA THR A 50 -15.59 -16.59 7.27
C THR A 50 -15.68 -15.17 6.68
N SER A 51 -15.10 -14.17 7.34
CA SER A 51 -15.10 -12.81 6.82
C SER A 51 -14.28 -12.70 5.53
N ARG A 52 -14.63 -11.73 4.70
CA ARG A 52 -13.97 -11.52 3.41
C ARG A 52 -12.46 -11.33 3.59
N SER A 53 -12.04 -10.48 4.52
CA SER A 53 -10.60 -10.22 4.73
C SER A 53 -9.86 -11.49 5.17
N THR A 54 -10.46 -12.29 6.05
CA THR A 54 -9.85 -13.55 6.50
C THR A 54 -9.69 -14.53 5.34
N ILE A 55 -10.72 -14.69 4.52
CA ILE A 55 -10.68 -15.57 3.35
C ILE A 55 -9.60 -15.11 2.36
N GLU A 56 -9.57 -13.82 2.05
CA GLU A 56 -8.59 -13.27 1.13
C GLU A 56 -7.16 -13.46 1.64
N MET A 57 -6.93 -13.23 2.93
CA MET A 57 -5.58 -13.33 3.48
C MET A 57 -5.11 -14.77 3.69
N ASN A 58 -6.02 -15.73 3.75
CA ASN A 58 -5.66 -17.15 3.76
C ASN A 58 -5.35 -17.70 2.36
N ASP A 59 -5.60 -16.92 1.33
CA ASP A 59 -5.30 -17.29 -0.06
C ASP A 59 -4.30 -16.28 -0.65
N PRO A 60 -3.00 -16.62 -0.68
CA PRO A 60 -1.99 -15.71 -1.23
C PRO A 60 -2.19 -15.38 -2.71
N ALA A 61 -2.96 -16.17 -3.43
CA ALA A 61 -3.30 -15.91 -4.84
C ALA A 61 -4.52 -15.02 -5.01
N SER A 62 -5.18 -14.62 -3.93
CA SER A 62 -6.32 -13.72 -3.96
C SER A 62 -5.94 -12.39 -4.62
N ARG A 63 -6.80 -11.90 -5.54
CA ARG A 63 -6.57 -10.65 -6.25
C ARG A 63 -7.88 -9.85 -6.35
N PRO A 64 -8.26 -9.15 -5.25
CA PRO A 64 -9.45 -8.30 -5.30
C PRO A 64 -9.34 -7.26 -6.42
N GLU A 65 -10.40 -7.10 -7.20
CA GLU A 65 -10.40 -6.15 -8.30
C GLU A 65 -10.43 -4.71 -7.79
N MET A 66 -9.78 -3.81 -8.53
CA MET A 66 -9.78 -2.38 -8.25
C MET A 66 -10.88 -1.69 -9.07
N GLU A 67 -11.43 -0.61 -8.51
CA GLU A 67 -12.45 0.21 -9.19
C GLU A 67 -11.87 0.94 -10.40
N SER A 68 -10.61 1.40 -10.31
CA SER A 68 -9.95 2.12 -11.39
C SER A 68 -8.44 1.91 -11.33
N TYR A 69 -7.77 2.30 -12.41
CA TYR A 69 -6.32 2.15 -12.57
C TYR A 69 -5.70 3.49 -12.88
N ARG A 70 -4.40 3.64 -12.58
CA ARG A 70 -3.68 4.89 -12.84
C ARG A 70 -3.07 4.85 -14.24
N ASP A 71 -3.66 5.54 -15.19
CA ASP A 71 -3.25 5.49 -16.59
C ASP A 71 -1.85 6.05 -16.84
N ASN A 72 -1.42 7.03 -16.03
CA ASN A 72 -0.14 7.69 -16.22
C ASN A 72 0.96 7.20 -15.28
N ILE A 73 0.91 5.92 -14.88
CA ILE A 73 1.92 5.36 -13.98
C ILE A 73 3.34 5.50 -14.54
N ALA A 74 3.48 5.51 -15.86
CA ALA A 74 4.78 5.65 -16.52
C ALA A 74 5.46 6.98 -16.22
N ASP A 75 4.71 8.01 -15.84
CA ASP A 75 5.25 9.33 -15.54
C ASP A 75 6.01 9.41 -14.21
N TYR A 76 5.95 8.37 -13.40
CA TYR A 76 6.55 8.36 -12.07
C TYR A 76 7.78 7.48 -12.00
N ASP A 77 8.78 7.91 -11.23
CA ASP A 77 10.01 7.17 -11.00
C ASP A 77 9.95 6.40 -9.68
N VAL A 78 9.30 6.98 -8.68
CA VAL A 78 9.16 6.42 -7.34
C VAL A 78 7.68 6.32 -7.00
N VAL A 79 7.26 5.14 -6.57
CA VAL A 79 5.87 4.89 -6.15
C VAL A 79 5.88 4.44 -4.70
N PHE A 80 5.33 5.28 -3.82
CA PHE A 80 5.09 4.92 -2.43
C PHE A 80 3.76 4.17 -2.36
N VAL A 81 3.76 3.00 -1.75
CA VAL A 81 2.57 2.15 -1.67
C VAL A 81 2.21 1.94 -0.20
N GLY A 82 1.07 2.46 0.22
CA GLY A 82 0.62 2.41 1.60
C GLY A 82 -0.53 1.45 1.83
N PHE A 83 -0.54 0.80 2.99
CA PHE A 83 -1.57 -0.19 3.34
C PHE A 83 -1.56 -0.48 4.84
N PRO A 84 -2.68 -1.00 5.40
CA PRO A 84 -2.66 -1.55 6.74
C PRO A 84 -2.03 -2.94 6.73
N ILE A 85 -1.38 -3.32 7.82
CA ILE A 85 -0.85 -4.68 7.96
C ILE A 85 -2.00 -5.62 8.35
N TRP A 86 -2.24 -6.64 7.54
CA TRP A 86 -3.19 -7.72 7.80
C TRP A 86 -2.44 -9.05 7.89
N TRP A 87 -2.51 -9.70 9.05
CA TRP A 87 -1.82 -11.00 9.28
C TRP A 87 -0.36 -10.96 8.84
N TYR A 88 0.37 -9.89 9.24
CA TYR A 88 1.82 -9.71 9.02
C TYR A 88 2.23 -9.50 7.56
N VAL A 89 1.27 -9.20 6.67
CA VAL A 89 1.55 -8.88 5.26
C VAL A 89 0.61 -7.77 4.77
N ALA A 90 0.83 -7.29 3.55
CA ALA A 90 -0.08 -6.35 2.91
C ALA A 90 -1.37 -7.06 2.48
N PRO A 91 -2.52 -6.37 2.47
CA PRO A 91 -3.72 -6.91 1.83
C PRO A 91 -3.44 -7.25 0.37
N THR A 92 -4.05 -8.32 -0.13
CA THR A 92 -3.76 -8.82 -1.48
C THR A 92 -4.20 -7.88 -2.61
N ILE A 93 -5.02 -6.86 -2.31
CA ILE A 93 -5.32 -5.81 -3.30
C ILE A 93 -4.06 -5.03 -3.69
N ILE A 94 -3.06 -4.97 -2.82
CA ILE A 94 -1.76 -4.36 -3.15
C ILE A 94 -1.07 -5.16 -4.24
N ASN A 95 -1.11 -6.50 -4.16
CA ASN A 95 -0.61 -7.34 -5.24
C ASN A 95 -1.36 -7.08 -6.55
N THR A 96 -2.69 -6.87 -6.47
CA THR A 96 -3.50 -6.50 -7.64
C THR A 96 -2.97 -5.22 -8.27
N PHE A 97 -2.73 -4.18 -7.45
CA PHE A 97 -2.19 -2.90 -7.92
C PHE A 97 -0.84 -3.09 -8.62
N LEU A 98 0.08 -3.80 -7.98
CA LEU A 98 1.44 -3.99 -8.51
C LEU A 98 1.44 -4.77 -9.81
N GLU A 99 0.56 -5.75 -9.94
CA GLU A 99 0.46 -6.60 -11.15
C GLU A 99 -0.30 -5.93 -12.29
N SER A 100 -1.13 -4.94 -11.96
CA SER A 100 -2.00 -4.27 -12.94
C SER A 100 -1.35 -3.08 -13.63
N HIS A 101 -0.14 -2.68 -13.23
CA HIS A 101 0.58 -1.54 -13.76
C HIS A 101 1.97 -1.96 -14.22
N ASP A 102 2.48 -1.29 -15.24
CA ASP A 102 3.85 -1.52 -15.69
C ASP A 102 4.82 -0.73 -14.81
N LEU A 103 5.49 -1.43 -13.90
CA LEU A 103 6.38 -0.83 -12.91
C LEU A 103 7.86 -1.05 -13.23
N ARG A 104 8.19 -1.47 -14.46
CA ARG A 104 9.57 -1.74 -14.85
C ARG A 104 10.47 -0.52 -14.64
N GLY A 105 11.61 -0.73 -13.99
CA GLY A 105 12.58 0.31 -13.75
C GLY A 105 12.22 1.30 -12.66
N LYS A 106 11.06 1.16 -12.03
CA LYS A 106 10.62 2.06 -10.97
C LYS A 106 11.07 1.58 -9.61
N THR A 107 11.13 2.52 -8.67
CA THR A 107 11.41 2.22 -7.26
C THR A 107 10.08 2.19 -6.52
N ILE A 108 9.81 1.08 -5.83
CA ILE A 108 8.59 0.88 -5.03
C ILE A 108 8.98 0.95 -3.56
N VAL A 109 8.37 1.89 -2.82
CA VAL A 109 8.65 2.11 -1.41
C VAL A 109 7.39 1.82 -0.60
N PRO A 110 7.28 0.66 0.05
CA PRO A 110 6.10 0.35 0.86
C PRO A 110 6.12 1.14 2.17
N PHE A 111 4.94 1.56 2.60
CA PHE A 111 4.74 2.06 3.96
C PHE A 111 3.45 1.48 4.50
N ALA A 112 3.42 1.25 5.78
CA ALA A 112 2.28 0.56 6.38
C ALA A 112 1.82 1.24 7.66
N THR A 113 0.57 1.00 8.02
CA THR A 113 0.03 1.36 9.32
C THR A 113 -0.33 0.08 10.07
N SER A 114 -0.12 0.07 11.38
CA SER A 114 -0.37 -1.11 12.19
C SER A 114 -0.69 -0.71 13.62
N GLY A 115 -1.47 -1.53 14.30
CA GLY A 115 -1.76 -1.38 15.72
C GLY A 115 -0.65 -1.85 16.64
N GLY A 116 0.46 -2.37 16.09
CA GLY A 116 1.58 -2.83 16.91
C GLY A 116 2.54 -3.80 16.23
N SER A 117 2.17 -4.36 15.08
CA SER A 117 3.08 -5.26 14.35
C SER A 117 4.01 -4.48 13.42
N GLY A 118 5.13 -5.08 13.04
CA GLY A 118 6.04 -4.54 12.03
C GLY A 118 5.66 -4.98 10.63
N MET A 119 6.57 -4.79 9.66
CA MET A 119 6.35 -5.17 8.26
C MET A 119 6.17 -6.68 8.07
N GLY A 120 6.67 -7.50 8.97
CA GLY A 120 6.54 -8.95 8.87
C GLY A 120 7.11 -9.49 7.57
N LYS A 121 6.31 -10.31 6.88
CA LYS A 121 6.70 -10.92 5.60
C LYS A 121 6.16 -10.15 4.38
N THR A 122 5.81 -8.89 4.56
CA THR A 122 5.19 -8.08 3.52
C THR A 122 6.02 -8.04 2.25
N ASN A 123 7.32 -7.73 2.34
CA ASN A 123 8.16 -7.62 1.15
C ASN A 123 8.31 -8.94 0.42
N ASP A 124 8.42 -10.05 1.17
CA ASP A 124 8.47 -11.38 0.55
C ASP A 124 7.20 -11.69 -0.25
N ALA A 125 6.05 -11.25 0.26
CA ALA A 125 4.76 -11.46 -0.40
C ALA A 125 4.56 -10.54 -1.60
N LEU A 126 5.13 -9.33 -1.59
CA LEU A 126 4.97 -8.36 -2.67
C LEU A 126 5.97 -8.53 -3.80
N LYS A 127 7.15 -9.05 -3.50
CA LYS A 127 8.24 -9.17 -4.49
C LYS A 127 7.85 -9.86 -5.79
N PRO A 128 7.12 -11.00 -5.78
CA PRO A 128 6.71 -11.65 -7.02
C PRO A 128 5.78 -10.80 -7.89
N SER A 129 5.08 -9.83 -7.31
CA SER A 129 4.13 -8.97 -8.02
C SER A 129 4.79 -7.78 -8.71
N CYS A 130 6.07 -7.50 -8.43
CA CYS A 130 6.79 -6.36 -9.01
C CYS A 130 8.25 -6.73 -9.34
N LYS A 131 8.43 -7.84 -10.04
CA LYS A 131 9.76 -8.43 -10.32
C LYS A 131 10.71 -7.51 -11.07
N GLU A 132 10.19 -6.66 -11.94
CA GLU A 132 11.01 -5.78 -12.79
C GLU A 132 11.20 -4.39 -12.18
N ALA A 133 10.63 -4.15 -10.99
CA ALA A 133 10.84 -2.93 -10.23
C ALA A 133 11.83 -3.18 -9.09
N THR A 134 12.33 -2.11 -8.51
CA THR A 134 13.17 -2.17 -7.31
C THR A 134 12.27 -1.99 -6.10
N LEU A 135 12.02 -3.08 -5.37
CA LEU A 135 11.22 -3.05 -4.15
C LEU A 135 12.15 -2.79 -2.96
N LEU A 136 11.99 -1.65 -2.34
CA LEU A 136 12.78 -1.27 -1.18
C LEU A 136 12.15 -1.78 0.13
N GLU A 137 12.95 -1.78 1.18
CA GLU A 137 12.45 -2.05 2.52
C GLU A 137 11.53 -0.90 2.94
N GLY A 138 10.37 -1.20 3.39
CA GLY A 138 9.41 -0.21 3.80
C GLY A 138 9.51 0.16 5.27
N LYS A 139 8.52 0.90 5.74
CA LYS A 139 8.44 1.29 7.14
C LYS A 139 6.99 1.28 7.61
N VAL A 140 6.79 0.87 8.87
CA VAL A 140 5.49 0.96 9.54
C VAL A 140 5.43 2.27 10.31
N PHE A 141 4.33 3.00 10.13
CA PHE A 141 4.08 4.24 10.84
C PHE A 141 2.89 4.09 11.78
N LYS A 142 2.92 4.84 12.88
CA LYS A 142 1.77 4.98 13.77
C LYS A 142 0.83 6.05 13.20
N ALA A 143 -0.45 5.98 13.58
CA ALA A 143 -1.44 6.97 13.17
C ALA A 143 -1.06 8.40 13.58
N THR A 144 -0.21 8.55 14.58
CA THR A 144 0.25 9.83 15.12
C THR A 144 1.49 10.40 14.42
N VAL A 145 2.00 9.72 13.39
CA VAL A 145 3.19 10.20 12.67
C VAL A 145 2.96 11.60 12.12
N THR A 146 3.99 12.45 12.22
CA THR A 146 3.90 13.85 11.76
C THR A 146 4.35 13.98 10.31
N LYS A 147 3.93 15.08 9.67
CA LYS A 147 4.40 15.45 8.34
C LYS A 147 5.92 15.55 8.28
N ASP A 148 6.53 16.16 9.30
CA ASP A 148 7.98 16.34 9.36
C ASP A 148 8.70 15.01 9.40
N GLU A 149 8.19 14.05 10.16
CA GLU A 149 8.75 12.69 10.22
C GLU A 149 8.63 11.99 8.88
N LEU A 150 7.49 12.13 8.21
CA LEU A 150 7.25 11.54 6.89
C LEU A 150 8.17 12.16 5.83
N ALA A 151 8.33 13.48 5.86
CA ALA A 151 9.21 14.19 4.93
C ALA A 151 10.68 13.75 5.11
N ALA A 152 11.12 13.62 6.36
CA ALA A 152 12.47 13.19 6.67
C ALA A 152 12.73 11.76 6.17
N TRP A 153 11.79 10.86 6.40
CA TRP A 153 11.89 9.49 5.91
C TRP A 153 11.92 9.44 4.37
N ALA A 154 10.99 10.15 3.74
CA ALA A 154 10.86 10.14 2.28
C ALA A 154 12.02 10.80 1.56
N SER A 155 12.78 11.66 2.26
CA SER A 155 13.94 12.35 1.65
C SER A 155 15.03 11.40 1.18
N HIS A 156 15.00 10.14 1.60
CA HIS A 156 15.96 9.13 1.18
C HIS A 156 15.64 8.51 -0.19
N TYR A 157 14.51 8.87 -0.79
CA TYR A 157 14.01 8.24 -2.03
C TYR A 157 13.74 9.20 -3.21
#